data_8744ef170ef28114a9aa3b3ecfe7c838
#
_entry.id   8744ef170ef28114a9aa3b3ecfe7c838
#
_cell.length_a   1.000
_cell.length_b   1.000
_cell.length_c   1.000
_cell.angle_alpha   90.00
_cell.angle_beta   90.00
_cell.angle_gamma   90.00
#
_symmetry.space_group_name_H-M   'P 1'
#
loop_
_entity.id
_entity.type
_entity.pdbx_description
1 polymer ?
#
loop_
_entity_poly.entity_id
_entity_poly.type
_entity_poly.pdbx_seq_one_letter_code
_entity_poly.pdbx_strand_id
1 'polypeptide(L)'
;MKIHNFSAGPSILPKEVMHEASKAVKELGQSGLSLIEISHRSKDFISIMDEACKRALELTNLENKGYKALFLQGGASQQFIMSAYNLLENKAGFINTGTWSSKAIKEAKLIGEVLEIASSKDSNFNYIPKGYNIPTDLDYLHICLLYTSDAADESSS
;
A
#
# COMPACT_ATOMS: atom_id res chain seq x y z
N MET A 1 -21.50 -9.77 -23.25
CA MET A 1 -21.60 -10.16 -21.83
C MET A 1 -20.77 -9.16 -21.00
N LYS A 2 -21.34 -8.54 -19.96
CA LYS A 2 -20.57 -7.62 -19.09
C LYS A 2 -19.87 -8.46 -18.03
N ILE A 3 -18.54 -8.45 -18.03
CA ILE A 3 -17.72 -9.12 -17.01
C ILE A 3 -17.53 -8.17 -15.86
N HIS A 4 -17.81 -8.64 -14.65
CA HIS A 4 -17.49 -7.92 -13.42
C HIS A 4 -16.17 -8.44 -12.87
N ASN A 5 -15.19 -7.53 -12.73
CA ASN A 5 -13.88 -7.85 -12.18
C ASN A 5 -13.82 -7.40 -10.72
N PHE A 6 -13.57 -8.36 -9.83
CA PHE A 6 -13.38 -8.14 -8.38
C PHE A 6 -11.96 -8.52 -7.93
N SER A 7 -11.02 -8.63 -8.90
CA SER A 7 -9.63 -8.93 -8.57
C SER A 7 -9.05 -7.80 -7.73
N ALA A 8 -8.64 -8.13 -6.53
CA ALA A 8 -7.92 -7.22 -5.65
C ALA A 8 -6.51 -6.94 -6.20
N GLY A 9 -5.90 -5.87 -5.81
CA GLY A 9 -4.60 -5.45 -6.31
C GLY A 9 -4.65 -4.90 -7.74
N PRO A 10 -4.80 -5.73 -8.81
CA PRO A 10 -4.97 -5.24 -10.18
C PRO A 10 -6.15 -4.29 -10.32
N SER A 11 -7.28 -4.64 -9.66
CA SER A 11 -8.47 -3.78 -9.61
C SER A 11 -9.08 -3.54 -11.00
N ILE A 12 -10.10 -2.70 -11.07
CA ILE A 12 -10.68 -2.24 -12.32
C ILE A 12 -10.36 -0.76 -12.50
N LEU A 13 -9.82 -0.41 -13.65
CA LEU A 13 -9.56 0.98 -14.01
C LEU A 13 -10.68 1.50 -14.92
N PRO A 14 -11.00 2.80 -14.87
CA PRO A 14 -11.87 3.45 -15.83
C PRO A 14 -11.36 3.24 -17.26
N LYS A 15 -12.28 3.10 -18.21
CA LYS A 15 -11.91 2.86 -19.61
C LYS A 15 -11.07 3.99 -20.21
N GLU A 16 -11.33 5.19 -19.77
CA GLU A 16 -10.61 6.41 -20.16
C GLU A 16 -9.13 6.31 -19.76
N VAL A 17 -8.85 5.83 -18.55
CA VAL A 17 -7.48 5.60 -18.05
C VAL A 17 -6.77 4.54 -18.90
N MET A 18 -7.44 3.43 -19.22
CA MET A 18 -6.90 2.38 -20.06
C MET A 18 -6.59 2.89 -21.48
N HIS A 19 -7.46 3.75 -22.02
CA HIS A 19 -7.28 4.35 -23.33
C HIS A 19 -6.07 5.29 -23.36
N GLU A 20 -5.95 6.18 -22.37
CA GLU A 20 -4.81 7.11 -22.27
C GLU A 20 -3.49 6.35 -22.01
N ALA A 21 -3.49 5.34 -21.14
CA ALA A 21 -2.32 4.48 -20.93
C ALA A 21 -1.88 3.78 -22.23
N SER A 22 -2.84 3.27 -23.03
CA SER A 22 -2.55 2.66 -24.32
C SER A 22 -1.93 3.64 -25.33
N LYS A 23 -2.36 4.90 -25.34
CA LYS A 23 -1.73 5.94 -26.16
C LYS A 23 -0.30 6.23 -25.68
N ALA A 24 -0.11 6.43 -24.37
CA ALA A 24 1.19 6.74 -23.80
C ALA A 24 2.23 5.61 -24.03
N VAL A 25 1.79 4.36 -24.05
CA VAL A 25 2.66 3.20 -24.39
C VAL A 25 3.09 3.23 -25.87
N LYS A 26 2.25 3.75 -26.77
CA LYS A 26 2.62 3.90 -28.19
C LYS A 26 3.50 5.13 -28.38
N GLU A 27 3.10 6.26 -27.84
CA GLU A 27 3.81 7.52 -27.87
C GLU A 27 3.34 8.43 -26.74
N LEU A 28 4.27 8.96 -25.95
CA LEU A 28 3.99 9.89 -24.88
C LEU A 28 3.87 11.31 -25.45
N GLY A 29 2.64 11.83 -25.48
CA GLY A 29 2.36 13.17 -26.02
C GLY A 29 2.78 13.31 -27.48
N GLN A 30 3.78 14.14 -27.78
CA GLN A 30 4.38 14.37 -29.08
C GLN A 30 5.90 14.14 -29.05
N SER A 31 6.36 13.29 -28.14
CA SER A 31 7.78 13.05 -27.91
C SER A 31 8.44 12.16 -29.00
N GLY A 32 7.64 11.43 -29.78
CA GLY A 32 8.12 10.39 -30.69
C GLY A 32 8.61 9.12 -29.95
N LEU A 33 8.46 9.05 -28.61
CA LEU A 33 8.90 7.93 -27.79
C LEU A 33 7.75 7.39 -26.95
N SER A 34 7.77 6.09 -26.67
CA SER A 34 6.88 5.46 -25.71
C SER A 34 7.20 5.89 -24.27
N LEU A 35 6.18 5.95 -23.41
CA LEU A 35 6.37 6.14 -21.98
C LEU A 35 7.37 5.13 -21.37
N ILE A 36 7.39 3.90 -21.86
CA ILE A 36 8.30 2.84 -21.37
C ILE A 36 9.72 2.95 -21.92
N GLU A 37 9.97 3.80 -22.91
CA GLU A 37 11.29 4.04 -23.50
C GLU A 37 11.99 5.27 -22.91
N ILE A 38 11.25 6.20 -22.32
CA ILE A 38 11.85 7.41 -21.76
C ILE A 38 12.55 7.12 -20.43
N SER A 39 13.60 7.88 -20.17
CA SER A 39 14.32 7.79 -18.89
C SER A 39 13.46 8.31 -17.74
N HIS A 40 13.50 7.62 -16.59
CA HIS A 40 12.90 8.13 -15.34
C HIS A 40 13.51 9.46 -14.86
N ARG A 41 14.61 9.92 -15.46
CA ARG A 41 15.26 11.21 -15.21
C ARG A 41 14.89 12.26 -16.25
N SER A 42 14.10 11.91 -17.27
CA SER A 42 13.62 12.90 -18.24
C SER A 42 12.66 13.90 -17.59
N LYS A 43 12.60 15.09 -18.14
CA LYS A 43 11.68 16.13 -17.64
C LYS A 43 10.23 15.67 -17.71
N ASP A 44 9.86 14.96 -18.77
CA ASP A 44 8.50 14.44 -18.98
C ASP A 44 8.13 13.44 -17.89
N PHE A 45 9.02 12.47 -17.59
CA PHE A 45 8.77 11.49 -16.53
C PHE A 45 8.72 12.15 -15.14
N ILE A 46 9.63 13.07 -14.84
CA ILE A 46 9.63 13.82 -13.58
C ILE A 46 8.31 14.58 -13.41
N SER A 47 7.85 15.26 -14.47
CA SER A 47 6.57 15.98 -14.43
C SER A 47 5.38 15.07 -14.13
N ILE A 48 5.36 13.86 -14.71
CA ILE A 48 4.33 12.86 -14.43
C ILE A 48 4.37 12.42 -12.96
N MET A 49 5.57 12.17 -12.43
CA MET A 49 5.73 11.75 -11.03
C MET A 49 5.37 12.86 -10.03
N ASP A 50 5.74 14.10 -10.33
CA ASP A 50 5.39 15.26 -9.49
C ASP A 50 3.87 15.46 -9.46
N GLU A 51 3.21 15.35 -10.61
CA GLU A 51 1.74 15.41 -10.68
C GLU A 51 1.09 14.24 -9.93
N ALA A 52 1.62 13.03 -10.03
CA ALA A 52 1.11 11.87 -9.29
C ALA A 52 1.24 12.07 -7.77
N CYS A 53 2.38 12.56 -7.29
CA CYS A 53 2.58 12.90 -5.87
C CYS A 53 1.61 13.98 -5.40
N LYS A 54 1.44 15.03 -6.19
CA LYS A 54 0.48 16.09 -5.89
C LYS A 54 -0.94 15.56 -5.79
N ARG A 55 -1.39 14.78 -6.77
CA ARG A 55 -2.72 14.17 -6.78
C ARG A 55 -2.96 13.26 -5.58
N ALA A 56 -1.98 12.48 -5.16
CA ALA A 56 -2.08 11.63 -3.97
C ALA A 56 -2.33 12.47 -2.71
N LEU A 57 -1.65 13.60 -2.56
CA LEU A 57 -1.85 14.51 -1.43
C LEU A 57 -3.21 15.24 -1.49
N GLU A 58 -3.64 15.68 -2.66
CA GLU A 58 -4.96 16.28 -2.87
C GLU A 58 -6.08 15.32 -2.47
N LEU A 59 -6.05 14.08 -2.98
CA LEU A 59 -7.07 13.06 -2.71
C LEU A 59 -7.17 12.67 -1.22
N THR A 60 -6.07 12.80 -0.49
CA THR A 60 -6.02 12.51 0.96
C THR A 60 -6.23 13.76 1.83
N ASN A 61 -6.44 14.93 1.23
CA ASN A 61 -6.52 16.23 1.91
C ASN A 61 -5.28 16.54 2.78
N LEU A 62 -4.10 16.11 2.33
CA LEU A 62 -2.82 16.32 3.02
C LEU A 62 -1.93 17.37 2.35
N GLU A 63 -2.38 17.98 1.27
CA GLU A 63 -1.70 19.07 0.59
C GLU A 63 -1.44 20.23 1.56
N ASN A 64 -0.24 20.79 1.53
CA ASN A 64 0.20 21.90 2.40
C ASN A 64 0.17 21.63 3.92
N LYS A 65 0.09 20.38 4.33
CA LYS A 65 0.11 19.95 5.74
C LYS A 65 1.43 19.31 6.20
N GLY A 66 2.51 19.53 5.46
CA GLY A 66 3.83 18.98 5.79
C GLY A 66 4.02 17.52 5.39
N TYR A 67 3.08 16.91 4.66
CA TYR A 67 3.21 15.55 4.16
C TYR A 67 3.87 15.50 2.79
N LYS A 68 4.47 14.34 2.48
CA LYS A 68 5.01 14.01 1.16
C LYS A 68 4.45 12.66 0.71
N ALA A 69 4.09 12.55 -0.55
CA ALA A 69 3.78 11.27 -1.18
C ALA A 69 5.06 10.65 -1.74
N LEU A 70 5.26 9.36 -1.47
CA LEU A 70 6.41 8.58 -1.94
C LEU A 70 5.91 7.33 -2.66
N PHE A 71 6.35 7.13 -3.90
CA PHE A 71 6.12 5.89 -4.64
C PHE A 71 7.35 4.99 -4.50
N LEU A 72 7.24 3.99 -3.62
CA LEU A 72 8.33 3.08 -3.27
C LEU A 72 8.11 1.71 -3.91
N GLN A 73 9.21 1.03 -4.21
CA GLN A 73 9.17 -0.35 -4.68
C GLN A 73 8.89 -1.35 -3.55
N GLY A 74 8.57 -2.60 -3.91
CA GLY A 74 8.55 -3.74 -3.00
C GLY A 74 7.18 -4.17 -2.50
N GLY A 75 6.12 -3.49 -2.90
CA GLY A 75 4.76 -3.79 -2.47
C GLY A 75 4.59 -3.80 -0.95
N ALA A 76 3.49 -4.39 -0.45
CA ALA A 76 3.18 -4.43 0.98
C ALA A 76 4.22 -5.22 1.79
N SER A 77 4.73 -6.33 1.26
CA SER A 77 5.69 -7.18 1.99
C SER A 77 6.97 -6.44 2.35
N GLN A 78 7.50 -5.66 1.43
CA GLN A 78 8.68 -4.84 1.71
C GLN A 78 8.35 -3.65 2.63
N GLN A 79 7.16 -3.08 2.52
CA GLN A 79 6.73 -1.99 3.40
C GLN A 79 6.59 -2.43 4.85
N PHE A 80 6.26 -3.69 5.14
CA PHE A 80 6.20 -4.21 6.51
C PHE A 80 7.55 -4.10 7.21
N ILE A 81 8.64 -4.56 6.56
CA ILE A 81 9.98 -4.46 7.14
C ILE A 81 10.49 -3.00 7.15
N MET A 82 10.18 -2.22 6.10
CA MET A 82 10.55 -0.81 6.04
C MET A 82 9.91 0.01 7.17
N SER A 83 8.63 -0.24 7.48
CA SER A 83 7.94 0.44 8.58
C SER A 83 8.60 0.12 9.91
N ALA A 84 8.88 -1.15 10.17
CA ALA A 84 9.57 -1.56 11.39
C ALA A 84 10.98 -0.95 11.46
N TYR A 85 11.75 -1.01 10.37
CA TYR A 85 13.12 -0.50 10.33
C TYR A 85 13.22 1.01 10.59
N ASN A 86 12.20 1.78 10.18
CA ASN A 86 12.21 3.24 10.32
C ASN A 86 11.49 3.75 11.58
N LEU A 87 10.58 2.98 12.16
CA LEU A 87 9.69 3.47 13.22
C LEU A 87 9.83 2.70 14.54
N LEU A 88 10.34 1.46 14.53
CA LEU A 88 10.44 0.63 15.73
C LEU A 88 11.74 0.91 16.47
N GLU A 89 11.67 1.63 17.57
CA GLU A 89 12.78 1.89 18.48
C GLU A 89 12.71 0.99 19.71
N ASN A 90 11.52 0.84 20.30
CA ASN A 90 11.29 0.08 21.50
C ASN A 90 10.24 -1.03 21.26
N LYS A 91 8.99 -0.63 21.01
CA LYS A 91 7.86 -1.57 20.95
C LYS A 91 6.80 -1.13 19.95
N ALA A 92 6.36 -2.04 19.07
CA ALA A 92 5.25 -1.82 18.15
C ALA A 92 4.02 -2.65 18.52
N GLY A 93 2.83 -2.05 18.36
CA GLY A 93 1.55 -2.70 18.56
C GLY A 93 0.92 -3.17 17.24
N PHE A 94 0.25 -4.32 17.28
CA PHE A 94 -0.40 -4.90 16.11
C PHE A 94 -1.82 -5.38 16.43
N ILE A 95 -2.75 -5.10 15.52
CA ILE A 95 -4.07 -5.74 15.50
C ILE A 95 -4.02 -6.81 14.41
N ASN A 96 -4.05 -8.08 14.81
CA ASN A 96 -3.89 -9.21 13.91
C ASN A 96 -5.25 -9.71 13.40
N THR A 97 -5.59 -9.33 12.20
CA THR A 97 -6.88 -9.65 11.56
C THR A 97 -6.74 -10.57 10.33
N GLY A 98 -5.55 -11.18 10.10
CA GLY A 98 -5.38 -12.12 8.99
C GLY A 98 -3.93 -12.36 8.58
N THR A 99 -3.76 -12.97 7.40
CA THR A 99 -2.46 -13.38 6.89
C THR A 99 -1.50 -12.22 6.72
N TRP A 100 -1.94 -11.09 6.17
CA TRP A 100 -1.07 -9.95 5.92
C TRP A 100 -0.63 -9.26 7.22
N SER A 101 -1.50 -9.09 8.20
CA SER A 101 -1.08 -8.60 9.51
C SER A 101 -0.15 -9.58 10.22
N SER A 102 -0.38 -10.88 10.07
CA SER A 102 0.53 -11.90 10.59
C SER A 102 1.91 -11.86 9.94
N LYS A 103 1.99 -11.60 8.62
CA LYS A 103 3.26 -11.36 7.92
C LYS A 103 3.96 -10.09 8.44
N ALA A 104 3.22 -8.97 8.59
CA ALA A 104 3.77 -7.74 9.15
C ALA A 104 4.34 -7.93 10.57
N ILE A 105 3.64 -8.68 11.43
CA ILE A 105 4.14 -9.07 12.75
C ILE A 105 5.46 -9.85 12.67
N LYS A 106 5.57 -10.81 11.73
CA LYS A 106 6.80 -11.59 11.55
C LYS A 106 7.98 -10.71 11.15
N GLU A 107 7.77 -9.78 10.23
CA GLU A 107 8.82 -8.86 9.79
C GLU A 107 9.25 -7.91 10.92
N ALA A 108 8.30 -7.33 11.65
CA ALA A 108 8.61 -6.44 12.76
C ALA A 108 9.37 -7.14 13.89
N LYS A 109 9.09 -8.42 14.18
CA LYS A 109 9.81 -9.24 15.17
C LYS A 109 11.29 -9.44 14.86
N LEU A 110 11.72 -9.23 13.62
CA LEU A 110 13.13 -9.29 13.24
C LEU A 110 13.90 -8.03 13.68
N ILE A 111 13.16 -6.94 13.95
CA ILE A 111 13.74 -5.62 14.27
C ILE A 111 13.64 -5.33 15.77
N GLY A 112 12.53 -5.64 16.42
CA GLY A 112 12.33 -5.30 17.82
C GLY A 112 11.14 -5.97 18.49
N GLU A 113 10.73 -5.40 19.63
CA GLU A 113 9.61 -5.94 20.42
C GLU A 113 8.27 -5.68 19.73
N VAL A 114 7.43 -6.71 19.68
CA VAL A 114 6.11 -6.66 19.05
C VAL A 114 5.04 -7.14 20.01
N LEU A 115 4.06 -6.29 20.25
CA LEU A 115 2.88 -6.60 21.03
C LEU A 115 1.67 -6.85 20.10
N GLU A 116 1.16 -8.08 20.07
CA GLU A 116 -0.12 -8.40 19.46
C GLU A 116 -1.24 -8.01 20.44
N ILE A 117 -1.81 -6.81 20.25
CA ILE A 117 -2.79 -6.20 21.16
C ILE A 117 -4.14 -6.92 21.08
N ALA A 118 -4.54 -7.28 19.86
CA ALA A 118 -5.77 -8.03 19.61
C ALA A 118 -5.61 -8.89 18.38
N SER A 119 -6.34 -10.00 18.34
CA SER A 119 -6.31 -10.95 17.23
C SER A 119 -7.67 -11.59 17.05
N SER A 120 -8.04 -11.91 15.82
CA SER A 120 -9.20 -12.75 15.48
C SER A 120 -8.80 -14.14 14.95
N LYS A 121 -7.55 -14.56 15.22
CA LYS A 121 -7.01 -15.85 14.77
C LYS A 121 -7.76 -17.06 15.35
N ASP A 122 -8.30 -16.92 16.57
CA ASP A 122 -9.14 -17.90 17.25
C ASP A 122 -10.36 -18.35 16.42
N SER A 123 -10.87 -17.45 15.60
CA SER A 123 -12.03 -17.68 14.73
C SER A 123 -11.66 -17.59 13.24
N ASN A 124 -10.43 -17.98 12.90
CA ASN A 124 -9.93 -17.97 11.53
C ASN A 124 -10.09 -16.61 10.82
N PHE A 125 -9.88 -15.51 11.58
CA PHE A 125 -9.96 -14.13 11.10
C PHE A 125 -11.31 -13.70 10.49
N ASN A 126 -12.40 -14.26 10.96
CA ASN A 126 -13.74 -13.96 10.43
C ASN A 126 -14.43 -12.75 11.09
N TYR A 127 -13.75 -12.05 12.00
CA TYR A 127 -14.25 -10.83 12.63
C TYR A 127 -13.13 -9.82 12.89
N ILE A 128 -13.52 -8.56 13.13
CA ILE A 128 -12.59 -7.50 13.56
C ILE A 128 -12.68 -7.38 15.08
N PRO A 129 -11.56 -7.56 15.82
CA PRO A 129 -11.53 -7.40 17.28
C PRO A 129 -12.00 -6.01 17.72
N LYS A 130 -12.69 -5.93 18.85
CA LYS A 130 -13.18 -4.68 19.43
C LYS A 130 -12.94 -4.70 20.94
N GLY A 131 -12.97 -3.51 21.57
CA GLY A 131 -12.91 -3.38 23.04
C GLY A 131 -11.52 -3.64 23.64
N TYR A 132 -10.45 -3.57 22.85
CA TYR A 132 -9.07 -3.67 23.33
C TYR A 132 -8.51 -2.29 23.71
N ASN A 133 -7.58 -2.26 24.64
CA ASN A 133 -6.85 -1.05 25.02
C ASN A 133 -5.54 -0.97 24.23
N ILE A 134 -5.25 0.20 23.70
CA ILE A 134 -3.98 0.48 22.99
C ILE A 134 -3.02 1.11 24.01
N PRO A 135 -1.86 0.48 24.30
CA PRO A 135 -0.84 1.08 25.15
C PRO A 135 -0.34 2.40 24.55
N THR A 136 -0.03 3.37 25.40
CA THR A 136 0.45 4.70 24.98
C THR A 136 1.95 4.76 24.77
N ASP A 137 2.68 3.71 25.14
CA ASP A 137 4.13 3.59 25.05
C ASP A 137 4.62 2.83 23.80
N LEU A 138 3.78 2.80 22.76
CA LEU A 138 4.13 2.21 21.47
C LEU A 138 4.79 3.23 20.54
N ASP A 139 5.80 2.79 19.82
CA ASP A 139 6.40 3.60 18.75
C ASP A 139 5.43 3.78 17.58
N TYR A 140 4.68 2.71 17.25
CA TYR A 140 3.59 2.77 16.27
C TYR A 140 2.56 1.65 16.51
N LEU A 141 1.37 1.84 15.93
CA LEU A 141 0.31 0.83 15.85
C LEU A 141 0.10 0.43 14.39
N HIS A 142 0.18 -0.87 14.12
CA HIS A 142 -0.14 -1.43 12.81
C HIS A 142 -1.55 -1.99 12.77
N ILE A 143 -2.35 -1.50 11.82
CA ILE A 143 -3.63 -2.08 11.42
C ILE A 143 -3.57 -2.46 9.94
N CYS A 144 -4.13 -3.60 9.56
CA CYS A 144 -4.13 -4.04 8.17
C CYS A 144 -5.45 -3.68 7.49
N LEU A 145 -5.38 -2.92 6.40
CA LEU A 145 -6.54 -2.56 5.57
C LEU A 145 -6.60 -3.36 4.26
N LEU A 146 -5.63 -4.24 4.00
CA LEU A 146 -5.54 -5.04 2.77
C LEU A 146 -6.71 -6.02 2.59
N TYR A 147 -7.34 -6.45 3.68
CA TYR A 147 -8.49 -7.38 3.62
C TYR A 147 -9.75 -6.78 3.00
N THR A 148 -9.84 -5.47 2.91
CA THR A 148 -10.94 -4.80 2.23
C THR A 148 -10.70 -4.71 0.72
N SER A 149 -9.48 -4.97 0.26
CA SER A 149 -9.06 -4.82 -1.12
C SER A 149 -8.45 -6.07 -1.75
N ASP A 150 -7.97 -7.06 -0.97
CA ASP A 150 -7.13 -8.14 -1.49
C ASP A 150 -7.40 -9.51 -0.87
N ALA A 151 -8.65 -9.94 -0.86
CA ALA A 151 -9.01 -11.29 -0.44
C ALA A 151 -8.66 -12.38 -1.49
N ALA A 152 -8.19 -12.01 -2.68
CA ALA A 152 -8.03 -12.93 -3.80
C ALA A 152 -6.63 -13.54 -3.95
N ASP A 153 -5.58 -12.93 -3.41
CA ASP A 153 -4.19 -13.42 -3.56
C ASP A 153 -3.81 -14.56 -2.60
N GLU A 154 -4.72 -14.98 -1.75
CA GLU A 154 -4.45 -15.96 -0.69
C GLU A 154 -4.56 -17.43 -1.15
N SER A 155 -5.01 -17.67 -2.37
CA SER A 155 -5.26 -19.02 -2.88
C SER A 155 -4.08 -19.66 -3.62
N SER A 156 -2.91 -19.03 -3.65
CA SER A 156 -1.75 -19.48 -4.41
C SER A 156 -0.48 -19.69 -3.56
N SER A 157 -0.64 -20.29 -2.37
CA SER A 157 0.51 -20.79 -1.60
C SER A 157 0.25 -22.20 -1.08
#